data_5229fec03e386760afdce2d678581c61
#
_entry.id   5229fec03e386760afdce2d678581c61
#
_cell.length_a   1.000
_cell.length_b   1.000
_cell.length_c   1.000
_cell.angle_alpha   90.00
_cell.angle_beta   90.00
_cell.angle_gamma   90.00
#
_symmetry.space_group_name_H-M   'P 1'
#
loop_
_entity.id
_entity.type
_entity.pdbx_description
1 polymer ?
#
loop_
_entity_poly.entity_id
_entity_poly.type
_entity_poly.pdbx_seq_one_letter_code
_entity_poly.pdbx_strand_id
1 'polypeptide(L)'
;NKYTVGKATQGLANYIIEQGTQDKGVAISYDSRRMSKEFSLQTALILNANGIKTYLFESLRPVPELSFAVRQLKCTAGIMITASHNPPKYNGYKVYWDDGSQIVDPRDKDIINKVRAISDFKEIKTISKEEAIEKGLFNVIGKEMDDKYIETLKSKILNPEIVREQGRDLKIVYTPLHGTGNTIVERLLKELGFENVYVVPEQAKPDGNFPTVDYPNPEDKKAFKLALELAKKVDADVVLATDPDADRLGIYAKDTKTGEYMPYTGNMSALLIAEYRISQMKEKNILPKDGMFITTIVSSDLAKAIASYYNLECIEVLTGFKNIGAVMKKAEENHDKTYVFGFEESYGCLIGDYARDKDGIAAVMSLCEANAYYKAQGITLWDQMNNIYKKYGYYKEDQVSIVLEGAEGAQKIKDMMTTMRGKNVEQIGKYKVLCFKDVDRDYVKDMMTGEECKTGLPKSNVLYYQLENNSWCCVRPSGTEPKIKLYFGVKGSSEQESTEELEKLKDAMVKLVKNN
;
A
#
# COMPACT_ATOMS: atom_id res chain seq x y z
N ASN A 1 17.39 15.89 5.44
CA ASN A 1 18.60 16.60 4.97
C ASN A 1 19.81 15.64 4.92
N LYS A 2 20.95 16.07 4.36
CA LYS A 2 22.14 15.24 4.17
C LYS A 2 22.69 14.63 5.48
N TYR A 3 22.58 15.33 6.58
CA TYR A 3 23.06 14.84 7.89
C TYR A 3 22.17 13.72 8.43
N THR A 4 20.87 13.88 8.33
CA THR A 4 19.90 12.85 8.76
C THR A 4 20.02 11.58 7.90
N VAL A 5 20.13 11.74 6.56
CA VAL A 5 20.34 10.61 5.64
C VAL A 5 21.68 9.93 5.93
N GLY A 6 22.75 10.72 6.12
CA GLY A 6 24.07 10.18 6.45
C GLY A 6 24.06 9.36 7.74
N LYS A 7 23.44 9.89 8.80
CA LYS A 7 23.32 9.21 10.09
C LYS A 7 22.49 7.92 9.99
N ALA A 8 21.37 7.97 9.29
CA ALA A 8 20.51 6.80 9.05
C ALA A 8 21.27 5.70 8.28
N THR A 9 22.00 6.09 7.23
CA THR A 9 22.77 5.17 6.40
C THR A 9 23.94 4.55 7.15
N GLN A 10 24.69 5.34 7.95
CA GLN A 10 25.79 4.79 8.75
C GLN A 10 25.29 3.82 9.82
N GLY A 11 24.15 4.13 10.47
CA GLY A 11 23.53 3.22 11.43
C GLY A 11 23.09 1.91 10.80
N LEU A 12 22.51 1.97 9.59
CA LEU A 12 22.17 0.78 8.80
C LEU A 12 23.42 -0.01 8.40
N ALA A 13 24.49 0.66 7.95
CA ALA A 13 25.77 0.03 7.62
C ALA A 13 26.34 -0.75 8.80
N ASN A 14 26.36 -0.11 9.99
CA ASN A 14 26.83 -0.75 11.22
C ASN A 14 26.01 -2.01 11.55
N TYR A 15 24.70 -1.97 11.37
CA TYR A 15 23.82 -3.12 11.58
C TYR A 15 24.10 -4.24 10.57
N ILE A 16 24.21 -3.93 9.26
CA ILE A 16 24.52 -4.92 8.21
C ILE A 16 25.85 -5.63 8.49
N ILE A 17 26.87 -4.89 8.92
CA ILE A 17 28.19 -5.45 9.26
C ILE A 17 28.08 -6.38 10.48
N GLU A 18 27.34 -5.98 11.51
CA GLU A 18 27.10 -6.82 12.68
C GLU A 18 26.37 -8.12 12.34
N GLN A 19 25.47 -8.09 11.35
CA GLN A 19 24.79 -9.27 10.85
C GLN A 19 25.68 -10.15 9.92
N GLY A 20 26.88 -9.68 9.54
CA GLY A 20 27.79 -10.38 8.65
C GLY A 20 27.28 -10.58 7.22
N THR A 21 26.42 -9.66 6.74
CA THR A 21 25.75 -9.78 5.43
C THR A 21 26.15 -8.73 4.41
N GLN A 22 27.26 -7.99 4.67
CA GLN A 22 27.75 -6.90 3.83
C GLN A 22 28.05 -7.31 2.38
N ASP A 23 28.43 -8.57 2.16
CA ASP A 23 28.79 -9.08 0.83
C ASP A 23 27.60 -9.23 -0.12
N LYS A 24 26.37 -9.36 0.43
CA LYS A 24 25.14 -9.47 -0.36
C LYS A 24 24.77 -8.14 -1.03
N GLY A 25 25.21 -7.02 -0.48
CA GLY A 25 24.95 -5.69 -1.01
C GLY A 25 23.58 -5.13 -0.67
N VAL A 26 23.32 -3.90 -1.15
CA VAL A 26 22.10 -3.12 -0.91
C VAL A 26 21.57 -2.53 -2.22
N ALA A 27 20.32 -2.76 -2.54
CA ALA A 27 19.63 -2.12 -3.67
C ALA A 27 19.09 -0.73 -3.25
N ILE A 28 19.19 0.28 -4.12
CA ILE A 28 18.80 1.65 -3.80
C ILE A 28 17.97 2.23 -4.93
N SER A 29 16.78 2.73 -4.61
CA SER A 29 15.90 3.47 -5.52
C SER A 29 15.43 4.79 -4.90
N TYR A 30 14.85 5.64 -5.72
CA TYR A 30 14.36 6.95 -5.32
C TYR A 30 13.21 7.43 -6.21
N ASP A 31 12.39 8.34 -5.68
CA ASP A 31 11.30 8.98 -6.39
C ASP A 31 11.69 10.32 -7.03
N SER A 32 10.71 11.06 -7.55
CA SER A 32 10.89 12.35 -8.20
C SER A 32 11.15 13.53 -7.24
N ARG A 33 11.06 13.33 -5.94
CA ARG A 33 11.15 14.42 -4.94
C ARG A 33 12.50 15.13 -4.97
N ARG A 34 12.46 16.40 -4.56
CA ARG A 34 13.68 17.21 -4.40
C ARG A 34 14.69 16.47 -3.55
N MET A 35 15.94 16.44 -3.98
CA MET A 35 17.07 15.80 -3.31
C MET A 35 17.02 14.26 -3.24
N SER A 36 16.01 13.58 -3.79
CA SER A 36 15.95 12.12 -3.73
C SER A 36 17.13 11.46 -4.44
N LYS A 37 17.51 11.98 -5.60
CA LYS A 37 18.69 11.52 -6.35
C LYS A 37 20.00 11.74 -5.59
N GLU A 38 20.19 12.92 -5.00
CA GLU A 38 21.39 13.27 -4.24
C GLU A 38 21.48 12.42 -2.95
N PHE A 39 20.37 12.23 -2.26
CA PHE A 39 20.32 11.39 -1.06
C PHE A 39 20.56 9.90 -1.37
N SER A 40 20.07 9.41 -2.50
CA SER A 40 20.34 8.03 -2.92
C SER A 40 21.80 7.80 -3.26
N LEU A 41 22.46 8.74 -3.94
CA LEU A 41 23.90 8.70 -4.18
C LEU A 41 24.70 8.77 -2.88
N GLN A 42 24.36 9.70 -1.98
CA GLN A 42 25.00 9.81 -0.66
C GLN A 42 24.89 8.51 0.13
N THR A 43 23.71 7.89 0.11
CA THR A 43 23.45 6.58 0.73
C THR A 43 24.38 5.52 0.16
N ALA A 44 24.51 5.43 -1.17
CA ALA A 44 25.39 4.47 -1.81
C ALA A 44 26.86 4.67 -1.39
N LEU A 45 27.37 5.91 -1.42
CA LEU A 45 28.77 6.21 -1.09
C LEU A 45 29.11 5.97 0.39
N ILE A 46 28.17 6.16 1.30
CA ILE A 46 28.34 5.83 2.73
C ILE A 46 28.40 4.30 2.91
N LEU A 47 27.51 3.55 2.28
CA LEU A 47 27.54 2.08 2.31
C LEU A 47 28.86 1.55 1.72
N ASN A 48 29.30 2.08 0.57
CA ASN A 48 30.56 1.70 -0.07
C ASN A 48 31.77 2.02 0.81
N ALA A 49 31.78 3.16 1.54
CA ALA A 49 32.83 3.48 2.50
C ALA A 49 32.93 2.50 3.68
N ASN A 50 31.86 1.77 3.95
CA ASN A 50 31.78 0.71 4.94
C ASN A 50 32.00 -0.71 4.33
N GLY A 51 32.44 -0.79 3.07
CA GLY A 51 32.73 -2.06 2.38
C GLY A 51 31.47 -2.80 1.89
N ILE A 52 30.31 -2.15 1.92
CA ILE A 52 29.04 -2.74 1.48
C ILE A 52 28.82 -2.41 0.01
N LYS A 53 28.60 -3.43 -0.83
CA LYS A 53 28.27 -3.27 -2.24
C LYS A 53 26.90 -2.62 -2.41
N THR A 54 26.74 -1.75 -3.40
CA THR A 54 25.45 -1.11 -3.71
C THR A 54 25.04 -1.33 -5.15
N TYR A 55 23.72 -1.39 -5.36
CA TYR A 55 23.05 -1.46 -6.66
C TYR A 55 22.09 -0.27 -6.73
N LEU A 56 22.56 0.84 -7.28
CA LEU A 56 21.78 2.06 -7.41
C LEU A 56 21.09 2.09 -8.77
N PHE A 57 19.77 2.33 -8.78
CA PHE A 57 19.06 2.55 -10.04
C PHE A 57 19.58 3.81 -10.74
N GLU A 58 19.79 3.72 -12.06
CA GLU A 58 20.33 4.81 -12.91
C GLU A 58 19.43 6.05 -12.92
N SER A 59 18.13 5.84 -12.78
CA SER A 59 17.11 6.87 -12.64
C SER A 59 16.04 6.42 -11.65
N LEU A 60 15.10 7.31 -11.32
CA LEU A 60 14.01 7.02 -10.40
C LEU A 60 13.24 5.74 -10.81
N ARG A 61 12.92 4.89 -9.84
CA ARG A 61 12.13 3.66 -10.03
C ARG A 61 11.15 3.49 -8.87
N PRO A 62 10.03 2.77 -9.11
CA PRO A 62 8.98 2.56 -8.12
C PRO A 62 9.40 1.67 -6.95
N VAL A 63 8.71 1.82 -5.82
CA VAL A 63 8.87 0.97 -4.63
C VAL A 63 8.74 -0.52 -4.95
N PRO A 64 7.70 -1.00 -5.68
CA PRO A 64 7.59 -2.42 -5.96
C PRO A 64 8.77 -2.99 -6.76
N GLU A 65 9.33 -2.20 -7.66
CA GLU A 65 10.51 -2.64 -8.42
C GLU A 65 11.77 -2.70 -7.54
N LEU A 66 11.92 -1.80 -6.55
CA LEU A 66 12.98 -1.94 -5.55
C LEU A 66 12.80 -3.24 -4.74
N SER A 67 11.60 -3.51 -4.23
CA SER A 67 11.30 -4.75 -3.50
C SER A 67 11.63 -5.99 -4.34
N PHE A 68 11.27 -5.97 -5.62
CA PHE A 68 11.61 -6.98 -6.60
C PHE A 68 13.14 -7.12 -6.79
N ALA A 69 13.86 -6.01 -6.95
CA ALA A 69 15.30 -5.98 -7.15
C ALA A 69 16.07 -6.55 -5.94
N VAL A 70 15.64 -6.24 -4.71
CA VAL A 70 16.22 -6.82 -3.48
C VAL A 70 16.19 -8.36 -3.55
N ARG A 71 15.06 -8.93 -3.95
CA ARG A 71 14.87 -10.38 -4.07
C ARG A 71 15.67 -10.96 -5.25
N GLN A 72 15.62 -10.33 -6.42
CA GLN A 72 16.31 -10.81 -7.62
C GLN A 72 17.84 -10.79 -7.48
N LEU A 73 18.39 -9.76 -6.85
CA LEU A 73 19.82 -9.61 -6.61
C LEU A 73 20.27 -10.31 -5.31
N LYS A 74 19.33 -10.85 -4.53
CA LYS A 74 19.56 -11.45 -3.21
C LYS A 74 20.32 -10.51 -2.27
N CYS A 75 19.96 -9.23 -2.31
CA CYS A 75 20.53 -8.21 -1.45
C CYS A 75 20.19 -8.45 0.02
N THR A 76 21.04 -7.97 0.93
CA THR A 76 20.73 -7.98 2.36
C THR A 76 19.67 -6.97 2.73
N ALA A 77 19.60 -5.84 2.00
CA ALA A 77 18.66 -4.77 2.24
C ALA A 77 18.33 -3.99 0.96
N GLY A 78 17.25 -3.22 1.03
CA GLY A 78 16.89 -2.20 0.06
C GLY A 78 16.63 -0.85 0.71
N ILE A 79 16.84 0.22 -0.03
CA ILE A 79 16.59 1.59 0.44
C ILE A 79 15.79 2.35 -0.61
N MET A 80 14.67 2.92 -0.19
CA MET A 80 13.87 3.84 -1.01
C MET A 80 13.89 5.24 -0.44
N ILE A 81 14.36 6.20 -1.23
CA ILE A 81 14.31 7.62 -0.88
C ILE A 81 13.02 8.20 -1.42
N THR A 82 12.03 8.31 -0.55
CA THR A 82 10.67 8.78 -0.88
C THR A 82 9.90 9.19 0.36
N ALA A 83 8.95 10.10 0.21
CA ALA A 83 7.91 10.35 1.20
C ALA A 83 6.52 9.97 0.65
N SER A 84 6.46 9.05 -0.36
CA SER A 84 5.23 8.58 -0.98
C SER A 84 4.35 9.76 -1.46
N HIS A 85 3.11 9.82 -1.06
CA HIS A 85 2.11 10.83 -1.43
C HIS A 85 2.15 12.12 -0.60
N ASN A 86 3.08 12.27 0.33
CA ASN A 86 3.16 13.47 1.18
C ASN A 86 3.47 14.74 0.36
N PRO A 87 3.14 15.96 0.89
CA PRO A 87 3.44 17.24 0.23
C PRO A 87 4.91 17.41 -0.18
N PRO A 88 5.21 18.31 -1.16
CA PRO A 88 6.55 18.46 -1.77
C PRO A 88 7.69 18.76 -0.78
N LYS A 89 7.38 19.38 0.35
CA LYS A 89 8.37 19.74 1.38
C LYS A 89 8.96 18.55 2.15
N TYR A 90 8.33 17.36 2.04
CA TYR A 90 8.77 16.15 2.72
C TYR A 90 9.61 15.27 1.82
N ASN A 91 10.57 14.59 2.42
CA ASN A 91 11.26 13.44 1.87
C ASN A 91 11.46 12.41 2.98
N GLY A 92 11.79 11.17 2.65
CA GLY A 92 11.90 10.08 3.60
C GLY A 92 12.93 9.04 3.21
N TYR A 93 13.15 8.09 4.10
CA TYR A 93 14.12 7.02 3.99
C TYR A 93 13.46 5.73 4.46
N LYS A 94 13.04 4.87 3.51
CA LYS A 94 12.43 3.56 3.81
C LYS A 94 13.49 2.47 3.68
N VAL A 95 13.53 1.55 4.65
CA VAL A 95 14.45 0.40 4.64
C VAL A 95 13.68 -0.89 4.44
N TYR A 96 14.15 -1.71 3.51
CA TYR A 96 13.67 -3.05 3.18
C TYR A 96 14.74 -4.07 3.57
N TRP A 97 14.34 -5.32 3.82
CA TRP A 97 15.29 -6.36 4.15
C TRP A 97 15.38 -7.40 3.02
N ASP A 98 16.09 -8.49 3.27
CA ASP A 98 16.48 -9.53 2.29
C ASP A 98 15.29 -10.21 1.58
N ASP A 99 14.12 -10.21 2.18
CA ASP A 99 12.89 -10.71 1.58
C ASP A 99 12.16 -9.70 0.69
N GLY A 100 12.66 -8.46 0.62
CA GLY A 100 12.04 -7.34 -0.11
C GLY A 100 10.91 -6.64 0.64
N SER A 101 10.65 -6.97 1.91
CA SER A 101 9.66 -6.31 2.75
C SER A 101 10.27 -5.16 3.54
N GLN A 102 9.46 -4.13 3.83
CA GLN A 102 9.85 -3.09 4.80
C GLN A 102 10.14 -3.72 6.17
N ILE A 103 11.19 -3.23 6.83
CA ILE A 103 11.59 -3.74 8.15
C ILE A 103 10.50 -3.62 9.21
N VAL A 104 10.40 -4.63 10.06
CA VAL A 104 9.50 -4.71 11.22
C VAL A 104 10.29 -4.98 12.50
N ASP A 105 9.62 -4.90 13.65
CA ASP A 105 10.17 -5.28 14.95
C ASP A 105 10.68 -6.75 14.94
N PRO A 106 11.85 -7.04 15.51
CA PRO A 106 12.76 -6.15 16.27
C PRO A 106 13.76 -5.36 15.43
N ARG A 107 13.92 -5.67 14.14
CA ARG A 107 14.96 -5.12 13.26
C ARG A 107 14.89 -3.61 13.10
N ASP A 108 13.69 -3.03 13.01
CA ASP A 108 13.52 -1.58 12.93
C ASP A 108 14.06 -0.87 14.18
N LYS A 109 13.83 -1.43 15.37
CA LYS A 109 14.35 -0.93 16.64
C LYS A 109 15.88 -1.07 16.73
N ASP A 110 16.42 -2.21 16.29
CA ASP A 110 17.87 -2.47 16.33
C ASP A 110 18.61 -1.48 15.42
N ILE A 111 18.12 -1.25 14.20
CA ILE A 111 18.69 -0.27 13.27
C ILE A 111 18.59 1.15 13.86
N ILE A 112 17.44 1.54 14.41
CA ILE A 112 17.26 2.86 15.05
C ILE A 112 18.22 3.03 16.24
N ASN A 113 18.49 2.00 17.02
CA ASN A 113 19.46 2.06 18.11
C ASN A 113 20.89 2.30 17.58
N LYS A 114 21.29 1.66 16.46
CA LYS A 114 22.58 1.94 15.80
C LYS A 114 22.63 3.39 15.28
N VAL A 115 21.54 3.90 14.71
CA VAL A 115 21.46 5.31 14.28
C VAL A 115 21.60 6.27 15.45
N ARG A 116 20.93 6.00 16.59
CA ARG A 116 21.01 6.83 17.79
C ARG A 116 22.38 6.81 18.46
N ALA A 117 23.10 5.70 18.37
CA ALA A 117 24.45 5.54 18.92
C ALA A 117 25.50 6.43 18.24
N ILE A 118 25.25 6.89 17.01
CA ILE A 118 26.15 7.84 16.32
C ILE A 118 26.01 9.21 16.99
N SER A 119 27.04 9.63 17.69
CA SER A 119 27.06 10.90 18.45
C SER A 119 27.69 12.05 17.67
N ASP A 120 28.68 11.78 16.82
CA ASP A 120 29.38 12.76 15.99
C ASP A 120 29.19 12.45 14.51
N PHE A 121 28.92 13.46 13.70
CA PHE A 121 28.82 13.32 12.24
C PHE A 121 30.16 12.90 11.59
N LYS A 122 31.30 13.04 12.27
CA LYS A 122 32.61 12.52 11.83
C LYS A 122 32.66 10.98 11.78
N GLU A 123 31.75 10.30 12.48
CA GLU A 123 31.64 8.85 12.45
C GLU A 123 31.02 8.34 11.12
N ILE A 124 30.40 9.24 10.36
CA ILE A 124 29.82 8.93 9.07
C ILE A 124 30.93 8.84 8.02
N LYS A 125 31.24 7.62 7.58
CA LYS A 125 32.23 7.36 6.55
C LYS A 125 31.66 7.68 5.17
N THR A 126 32.49 8.18 4.29
CA THR A 126 32.15 8.38 2.87
C THR A 126 33.36 8.23 2.00
N ILE A 127 33.20 7.83 0.74
CA ILE A 127 34.25 7.80 -0.28
C ILE A 127 33.78 8.51 -1.54
N SER A 128 34.69 8.79 -2.48
CA SER A 128 34.30 9.32 -3.77
C SER A 128 33.59 8.24 -4.62
N LYS A 129 32.82 8.67 -5.60
CA LYS A 129 32.16 7.74 -6.52
C LYS A 129 33.19 6.96 -7.34
N GLU A 130 34.25 7.62 -7.75
CA GLU A 130 35.37 7.05 -8.51
C GLU A 130 36.05 5.92 -7.71
N GLU A 131 36.38 6.17 -6.46
CA GLU A 131 36.96 5.16 -5.55
C GLU A 131 36.01 3.98 -5.33
N ALA A 132 34.70 4.25 -5.19
CA ALA A 132 33.69 3.19 -5.02
C ALA A 132 33.58 2.29 -6.26
N ILE A 133 33.70 2.86 -7.46
CA ILE A 133 33.72 2.14 -8.74
C ILE A 133 35.00 1.28 -8.86
N GLU A 134 36.17 1.87 -8.59
CA GLU A 134 37.47 1.17 -8.63
C GLU A 134 37.50 -0.04 -7.69
N LYS A 135 36.87 0.08 -6.52
CA LYS A 135 36.71 -1.02 -5.56
C LYS A 135 35.63 -2.05 -5.95
N GLY A 136 34.88 -1.84 -7.04
CA GLY A 136 33.80 -2.71 -7.46
C GLY A 136 32.59 -2.72 -6.51
N LEU A 137 32.47 -1.70 -5.66
CA LEU A 137 31.39 -1.59 -4.68
C LEU A 137 30.16 -0.83 -5.21
N PHE A 138 30.36 0.11 -6.14
CA PHE A 138 29.29 0.91 -6.72
C PHE A 138 28.83 0.33 -8.06
N ASN A 139 27.61 -0.20 -8.11
CA ASN A 139 27.01 -0.77 -9.31
C ASN A 139 25.76 0.02 -9.68
N VAL A 140 25.54 0.18 -10.96
CA VAL A 140 24.35 0.81 -11.52
C VAL A 140 23.46 -0.27 -12.11
N ILE A 141 22.16 -0.23 -11.80
CA ILE A 141 21.13 -1.08 -12.37
C ILE A 141 20.06 -0.22 -13.06
N GLY A 142 19.33 -0.78 -14.00
CA GLY A 142 18.33 -0.05 -14.78
C GLY A 142 17.56 -0.98 -15.70
N LYS A 143 17.60 -0.71 -17.01
CA LYS A 143 16.79 -1.40 -18.03
C LYS A 143 16.72 -2.92 -17.87
N GLU A 144 17.80 -3.59 -17.53
CA GLU A 144 17.82 -5.04 -17.37
C GLU A 144 16.93 -5.50 -16.19
N MET A 145 16.86 -4.68 -15.13
CA MET A 145 15.96 -4.94 -14.01
C MET A 145 14.51 -4.62 -14.39
N ASP A 146 14.29 -3.51 -15.11
CA ASP A 146 12.97 -3.16 -15.66
C ASP A 146 12.43 -4.30 -16.55
N ASP A 147 13.27 -4.88 -17.41
CA ASP A 147 12.91 -5.99 -18.31
C ASP A 147 12.44 -7.21 -17.49
N LYS A 148 13.20 -7.61 -16.48
CA LYS A 148 12.85 -8.74 -15.59
C LYS A 148 11.55 -8.48 -14.81
N TYR A 149 11.38 -7.27 -14.31
CA TYR A 149 10.17 -6.88 -13.58
C TYR A 149 8.94 -6.91 -14.49
N ILE A 150 9.00 -6.28 -15.66
CA ILE A 150 7.90 -6.25 -16.63
C ILE A 150 7.54 -7.68 -17.10
N GLU A 151 8.51 -8.51 -17.43
CA GLU A 151 8.25 -9.90 -17.81
C GLU A 151 7.59 -10.69 -16.67
N THR A 152 8.01 -10.45 -15.43
CA THR A 152 7.35 -11.06 -14.26
C THR A 152 5.90 -10.62 -14.14
N LEU A 153 5.61 -9.32 -14.31
CA LEU A 153 4.23 -8.80 -14.29
C LEU A 153 3.39 -9.39 -15.43
N LYS A 154 3.92 -9.42 -16.65
CA LYS A 154 3.23 -10.02 -17.81
C LYS A 154 2.86 -11.48 -17.58
N SER A 155 3.71 -12.24 -16.87
CA SER A 155 3.42 -13.64 -16.50
C SER A 155 2.23 -13.78 -15.53
N LYS A 156 1.80 -12.71 -14.88
CA LYS A 156 0.66 -12.71 -13.95
C LYS A 156 -0.68 -12.37 -14.65
N ILE A 157 -0.69 -12.07 -15.94
CA ILE A 157 -1.91 -11.94 -16.75
C ILE A 157 -2.63 -13.30 -16.78
N LEU A 158 -3.92 -13.29 -16.53
CA LEU A 158 -4.76 -14.49 -16.47
C LEU A 158 -5.46 -14.78 -17.82
N ASN A 159 -5.85 -13.74 -18.55
CA ASN A 159 -6.59 -13.83 -19.81
C ASN A 159 -5.90 -13.07 -20.96
N PRO A 160 -4.71 -13.53 -21.41
CA PRO A 160 -3.93 -12.81 -22.43
C PRO A 160 -4.67 -12.72 -23.79
N GLU A 161 -5.56 -13.65 -24.10
CA GLU A 161 -6.39 -13.62 -25.31
C GLU A 161 -7.33 -12.41 -25.30
N ILE A 162 -8.04 -12.22 -24.18
CA ILE A 162 -9.01 -11.12 -24.01
C ILE A 162 -8.27 -9.78 -24.06
N VAL A 163 -7.08 -9.70 -23.44
CA VAL A 163 -6.25 -8.49 -23.51
C VAL A 163 -5.89 -8.16 -24.95
N ARG A 164 -5.49 -9.15 -25.76
CA ARG A 164 -5.19 -8.94 -27.19
C ARG A 164 -6.40 -8.52 -28.02
N GLU A 165 -7.56 -9.08 -27.74
CA GLU A 165 -8.80 -8.83 -28.49
C GLU A 165 -9.44 -7.48 -28.12
N GLN A 166 -9.52 -7.17 -26.84
CA GLN A 166 -10.23 -6.00 -26.31
C GLN A 166 -9.31 -4.82 -25.95
N GLY A 167 -8.05 -5.08 -25.72
CA GLY A 167 -7.09 -4.06 -25.25
C GLY A 167 -6.89 -2.91 -26.23
N ARG A 168 -7.02 -3.19 -27.55
CA ARG A 168 -6.93 -2.16 -28.60
C ARG A 168 -8.02 -1.11 -28.49
N ASP A 169 -9.23 -1.51 -28.11
CA ASP A 169 -10.40 -0.62 -28.06
C ASP A 169 -10.62 -0.01 -26.67
N LEU A 170 -9.84 -0.46 -25.67
CA LEU A 170 -9.94 0.05 -24.33
C LEU A 170 -9.23 1.40 -24.19
N LYS A 171 -9.97 2.44 -23.82
CA LYS A 171 -9.44 3.80 -23.63
C LYS A 171 -9.10 4.02 -22.17
N ILE A 172 -7.80 4.15 -21.89
CA ILE A 172 -7.23 4.28 -20.55
C ILE A 172 -6.64 5.68 -20.41
N VAL A 173 -7.09 6.44 -19.42
CA VAL A 173 -6.38 7.66 -18.99
C VAL A 173 -5.55 7.34 -17.76
N TYR A 174 -4.27 7.70 -17.81
CA TYR A 174 -3.32 7.46 -16.73
C TYR A 174 -2.59 8.73 -16.30
N THR A 175 -2.39 8.90 -15.01
CA THR A 175 -1.49 9.90 -14.47
C THR A 175 -0.54 9.31 -13.44
N PRO A 176 0.79 9.52 -13.60
CA PRO A 176 1.80 9.14 -12.60
C PRO A 176 1.91 10.17 -11.47
N LEU A 177 1.11 11.23 -11.45
CA LEU A 177 1.22 12.34 -10.51
C LEU A 177 2.68 12.84 -10.34
N HIS A 178 3.38 13.07 -11.45
CA HIS A 178 4.79 13.46 -11.52
C HIS A 178 5.78 12.46 -10.90
N GLY A 179 5.38 11.21 -10.72
CA GLY A 179 6.13 10.18 -10.00
C GLY A 179 6.89 9.20 -10.89
N THR A 180 7.23 8.06 -10.30
CA THR A 180 8.07 7.00 -10.89
C THR A 180 7.32 6.07 -11.83
N GLY A 181 5.98 6.02 -11.75
CA GLY A 181 5.19 5.00 -12.44
C GLY A 181 5.17 5.11 -13.95
N ASN A 182 5.39 6.32 -14.53
CA ASN A 182 5.11 6.58 -15.93
C ASN A 182 5.82 5.63 -16.88
N THR A 183 7.12 5.56 -16.81
CA THR A 183 7.95 4.79 -17.78
C THR A 183 7.60 3.31 -17.79
N ILE A 184 7.37 2.73 -16.60
CA ILE A 184 7.07 1.30 -16.48
C ILE A 184 5.62 1.02 -16.89
N VAL A 185 4.66 1.84 -16.47
CA VAL A 185 3.24 1.66 -16.84
C VAL A 185 3.01 1.79 -18.31
N GLU A 186 3.53 2.86 -18.95
CA GLU A 186 3.38 3.05 -20.42
C GLU A 186 3.98 1.87 -21.18
N ARG A 187 5.19 1.45 -20.81
CA ARG A 187 5.87 0.33 -21.44
C ARG A 187 5.09 -0.99 -21.24
N LEU A 188 4.67 -1.31 -20.01
CA LEU A 188 3.94 -2.52 -19.69
C LEU A 188 2.61 -2.61 -20.46
N LEU A 189 1.81 -1.54 -20.44
CA LEU A 189 0.53 -1.51 -21.14
C LEU A 189 0.71 -1.63 -22.67
N LYS A 190 1.71 -0.96 -23.22
CA LYS A 190 2.04 -1.07 -24.66
C LYS A 190 2.46 -2.49 -25.04
N GLU A 191 3.34 -3.14 -24.25
CA GLU A 191 3.79 -4.50 -24.51
C GLU A 191 2.66 -5.54 -24.36
N LEU A 192 1.65 -5.24 -23.57
CA LEU A 192 0.42 -6.05 -23.45
C LEU A 192 -0.57 -5.84 -24.60
N GLY A 193 -0.41 -4.78 -25.40
CA GLY A 193 -1.26 -4.50 -26.56
C GLY A 193 -2.39 -3.48 -26.29
N PHE A 194 -2.30 -2.71 -25.21
CA PHE A 194 -3.20 -1.57 -24.98
C PHE A 194 -2.71 -0.37 -25.83
N GLU A 195 -3.47 -0.03 -26.88
CA GLU A 195 -3.07 1.00 -27.86
C GLU A 195 -3.57 2.40 -27.47
N ASN A 196 -4.70 2.51 -26.76
CA ASN A 196 -5.34 3.77 -26.39
C ASN A 196 -5.05 4.17 -24.94
N VAL A 197 -3.77 4.36 -24.62
CA VAL A 197 -3.31 4.86 -23.32
C VAL A 197 -3.00 6.35 -23.43
N TYR A 198 -3.76 7.17 -22.72
CA TYR A 198 -3.65 8.62 -22.70
C TYR A 198 -3.05 9.07 -21.37
N VAL A 199 -1.76 9.38 -21.35
CA VAL A 199 -1.09 9.93 -20.17
C VAL A 199 -1.38 11.42 -20.08
N VAL A 200 -1.70 11.91 -18.86
CA VAL A 200 -1.91 13.35 -18.62
C VAL A 200 -0.61 14.11 -18.85
N PRO A 201 -0.51 14.93 -19.92
CA PRO A 201 0.78 15.51 -20.34
C PRO A 201 1.45 16.37 -19.27
N GLU A 202 0.65 17.13 -18.51
CA GLU A 202 1.14 18.05 -17.48
C GLU A 202 1.72 17.30 -16.26
N GLN A 203 1.33 16.03 -16.08
CA GLN A 203 1.72 15.19 -14.94
C GLN A 203 2.68 14.05 -15.32
N ALA A 204 2.94 13.85 -16.63
CA ALA A 204 3.74 12.74 -17.15
C ALA A 204 5.22 12.81 -16.74
N LYS A 205 5.79 14.02 -16.71
CA LYS A 205 7.21 14.22 -16.37
C LYS A 205 7.39 14.22 -14.84
N PRO A 206 8.42 13.52 -14.34
CA PRO A 206 8.78 13.58 -12.92
C PRO A 206 9.10 15.01 -12.49
N ASP A 207 8.44 15.49 -11.43
CA ASP A 207 8.70 16.80 -10.84
C ASP A 207 8.44 16.78 -9.33
N GLY A 208 9.47 16.97 -8.54
CA GLY A 208 9.39 16.97 -7.07
C GLY A 208 8.69 18.18 -6.44
N ASN A 209 8.26 19.14 -7.27
CA ASN A 209 7.41 20.25 -6.82
C ASN A 209 5.91 19.92 -6.91
N PHE A 210 5.54 18.89 -7.67
CA PHE A 210 4.15 18.49 -7.92
C PHE A 210 3.24 19.67 -8.33
N PRO A 211 3.59 20.43 -9.40
CA PRO A 211 3.02 21.76 -9.68
C PRO A 211 1.53 21.77 -9.99
N THR A 212 0.93 20.61 -10.27
CA THR A 212 -0.49 20.48 -10.64
C THR A 212 -1.39 20.05 -9.50
N VAL A 213 -0.83 19.73 -8.32
CA VAL A 213 -1.55 19.21 -7.16
C VAL A 213 -0.97 19.77 -5.85
N ASP A 214 -1.80 19.93 -4.83
CA ASP A 214 -1.34 20.35 -3.50
C ASP A 214 -0.43 19.28 -2.86
N TYR A 215 -0.80 18.01 -3.06
CA TYR A 215 0.01 16.84 -2.77
C TYR A 215 -0.40 15.67 -3.68
N PRO A 216 0.56 14.83 -4.07
CA PRO A 216 0.35 13.81 -5.10
C PRO A 216 -0.26 12.52 -4.52
N ASN A 217 -1.49 12.60 -3.99
CA ASN A 217 -2.18 11.50 -3.35
C ASN A 217 -3.38 11.02 -4.19
N PRO A 218 -3.40 9.79 -4.69
CA PRO A 218 -4.54 9.24 -5.43
C PRO A 218 -5.81 9.02 -4.58
N GLU A 219 -5.76 9.20 -3.26
CA GLU A 219 -6.95 9.27 -2.40
C GLU A 219 -7.66 10.63 -2.53
N ASP A 220 -6.94 11.69 -2.94
CA ASP A 220 -7.52 13.02 -3.11
C ASP A 220 -8.20 13.17 -4.47
N LYS A 221 -9.51 13.39 -4.45
CA LYS A 221 -10.30 13.65 -5.67
C LYS A 221 -9.75 14.81 -6.50
N LYS A 222 -9.11 15.81 -5.87
CA LYS A 222 -8.50 16.96 -6.57
C LYS A 222 -7.33 16.55 -7.45
N ALA A 223 -6.59 15.50 -7.07
CA ALA A 223 -5.46 14.99 -7.86
C ALA A 223 -5.89 14.47 -9.24
N PHE A 224 -7.16 14.06 -9.38
CA PHE A 224 -7.73 13.56 -10.63
C PHE A 224 -8.28 14.62 -11.58
N LYS A 225 -8.26 15.91 -11.21
CA LYS A 225 -8.89 16.96 -12.02
C LYS A 225 -8.48 16.91 -13.49
N LEU A 226 -7.19 16.97 -13.80
CA LEU A 226 -6.69 16.94 -15.17
C LEU A 226 -6.96 15.60 -15.87
N ALA A 227 -6.84 14.50 -15.13
CA ALA A 227 -7.11 13.17 -15.67
C ALA A 227 -8.59 12.99 -16.04
N LEU A 228 -9.53 13.52 -15.24
CA LEU A 228 -10.97 13.49 -15.53
C LEU A 228 -11.34 14.42 -16.68
N GLU A 229 -10.69 15.59 -16.81
CA GLU A 229 -10.86 16.47 -17.98
C GLU A 229 -10.42 15.77 -19.26
N LEU A 230 -9.27 15.09 -19.24
CA LEU A 230 -8.78 14.31 -20.37
C LEU A 230 -9.71 13.11 -20.65
N ALA A 231 -10.17 12.42 -19.61
CA ALA A 231 -11.08 11.28 -19.76
C ALA A 231 -12.39 11.63 -20.45
N LYS A 232 -12.99 12.77 -20.09
CA LYS A 232 -14.20 13.28 -20.75
C LYS A 232 -13.94 13.62 -22.22
N LYS A 233 -12.75 14.16 -22.56
CA LYS A 233 -12.37 14.53 -23.92
C LYS A 233 -12.18 13.32 -24.83
N VAL A 234 -11.59 12.23 -24.32
CA VAL A 234 -11.32 11.02 -25.11
C VAL A 234 -12.40 9.95 -24.95
N ASP A 235 -13.38 10.19 -24.09
CA ASP A 235 -14.41 9.22 -23.68
C ASP A 235 -13.78 7.93 -23.14
N ALA A 236 -13.01 8.05 -22.07
CA ALA A 236 -12.24 6.95 -21.50
C ALA A 236 -13.12 5.92 -20.77
N ASP A 237 -12.72 4.67 -20.80
CA ASP A 237 -13.36 3.58 -20.03
C ASP A 237 -12.95 3.63 -18.54
N VAL A 238 -11.69 4.04 -18.28
CA VAL A 238 -11.12 4.07 -16.93
C VAL A 238 -10.08 5.18 -16.78
N VAL A 239 -9.98 5.73 -15.57
CA VAL A 239 -8.98 6.74 -15.19
C VAL A 239 -8.17 6.21 -14.02
N LEU A 240 -6.86 6.21 -14.15
CA LEU A 240 -5.91 5.60 -13.22
C LEU A 240 -4.88 6.63 -12.76
N ALA A 241 -4.54 6.63 -11.47
CA ALA A 241 -3.50 7.48 -10.92
C ALA A 241 -2.62 6.70 -9.92
N THR A 242 -1.30 6.76 -10.09
CA THR A 242 -0.34 6.26 -9.11
C THR A 242 0.29 7.41 -8.33
N ASP A 243 0.65 7.18 -7.08
CA ASP A 243 1.42 8.14 -6.29
C ASP A 243 2.91 8.17 -6.72
N PRO A 244 3.73 9.10 -6.20
CA PRO A 244 5.10 9.30 -6.71
C PRO A 244 6.03 8.10 -6.65
N ASP A 245 5.89 7.21 -5.67
CA ASP A 245 6.68 5.97 -5.57
C ASP A 245 5.91 4.74 -6.11
N ALA A 246 4.72 4.98 -6.72
CA ALA A 246 3.89 4.04 -7.46
C ALA A 246 3.55 2.74 -6.70
N ASP A 247 3.39 2.85 -5.39
CA ASP A 247 2.92 1.74 -4.56
C ASP A 247 1.39 1.75 -4.36
N ARG A 248 0.70 2.83 -4.78
CA ARG A 248 -0.76 3.01 -4.68
C ARG A 248 -1.40 3.25 -6.03
N LEU A 249 -2.70 2.92 -6.12
CA LEU A 249 -3.51 3.14 -7.31
C LEU A 249 -4.88 3.70 -6.96
N GLY A 250 -5.19 4.90 -7.44
CA GLY A 250 -6.53 5.48 -7.44
C GLY A 250 -7.23 5.28 -8.79
N ILE A 251 -8.56 5.17 -8.76
CA ILE A 251 -9.36 4.78 -9.92
C ILE A 251 -10.65 5.59 -10.00
N TYR A 252 -11.02 5.93 -11.24
CA TYR A 252 -12.38 6.29 -11.60
C TYR A 252 -12.83 5.41 -12.77
N ALA A 253 -14.06 4.90 -12.70
CA ALA A 253 -14.67 4.16 -13.79
C ALA A 253 -16.02 4.75 -14.18
N LYS A 254 -16.40 4.59 -15.44
CA LYS A 254 -17.64 5.14 -15.99
C LYS A 254 -18.84 4.35 -15.49
N ASP A 255 -19.84 5.04 -14.94
CA ASP A 255 -21.16 4.49 -14.66
C ASP A 255 -22.00 4.53 -15.94
N THR A 256 -22.47 3.39 -16.42
CA THR A 256 -23.27 3.28 -17.66
C THR A 256 -24.62 3.97 -17.55
N LYS A 257 -25.17 4.13 -16.35
CA LYS A 257 -26.48 4.73 -16.12
C LYS A 257 -26.47 6.25 -16.19
N THR A 258 -25.42 6.85 -15.62
CA THR A 258 -25.30 8.32 -15.54
C THR A 258 -24.34 8.90 -16.56
N GLY A 259 -23.40 8.09 -17.10
CA GLY A 259 -22.31 8.53 -17.95
C GLY A 259 -21.18 9.24 -17.18
N GLU A 260 -21.29 9.35 -15.85
CA GLU A 260 -20.31 10.01 -15.00
C GLU A 260 -19.16 9.07 -14.59
N TYR A 261 -18.01 9.65 -14.27
CA TYR A 261 -16.87 8.91 -13.72
C TYR A 261 -17.00 8.82 -12.20
N MET A 262 -17.12 7.61 -11.70
CA MET A 262 -17.32 7.29 -10.28
C MET A 262 -16.00 6.95 -9.60
N PRO A 263 -15.67 7.59 -8.46
CA PRO A 263 -14.46 7.31 -7.71
C PRO A 263 -14.54 5.96 -6.98
N TYR A 264 -13.42 5.25 -6.95
CA TYR A 264 -13.26 4.07 -6.08
C TYR A 264 -12.52 4.43 -4.80
N THR A 265 -12.92 3.82 -3.69
CA THR A 265 -12.09 3.77 -2.49
C THR A 265 -10.97 2.75 -2.68
N GLY A 266 -9.95 2.79 -1.80
CA GLY A 266 -8.88 1.78 -1.81
C GLY A 266 -9.42 0.36 -1.65
N ASN A 267 -10.42 0.18 -0.77
CA ASN A 267 -11.11 -1.10 -0.60
C ASN A 267 -11.82 -1.55 -1.87
N MET A 268 -12.59 -0.68 -2.51
CA MET A 268 -13.32 -1.02 -3.75
C MET A 268 -12.38 -1.47 -4.86
N SER A 269 -11.29 -0.73 -5.09
CA SER A 269 -10.33 -1.05 -6.14
C SER A 269 -9.61 -2.38 -5.89
N ALA A 270 -9.15 -2.59 -4.67
CA ALA A 270 -8.47 -3.83 -4.29
C ALA A 270 -9.40 -5.05 -4.37
N LEU A 271 -10.65 -4.91 -3.90
CA LEU A 271 -11.62 -6.01 -3.90
C LEU A 271 -12.15 -6.33 -5.30
N LEU A 272 -12.25 -5.34 -6.20
CA LEU A 272 -12.53 -5.58 -7.60
C LEU A 272 -11.41 -6.40 -8.27
N ILE A 273 -10.15 -6.02 -8.04
CA ILE A 273 -8.98 -6.77 -8.53
C ILE A 273 -8.98 -8.18 -7.96
N ALA A 274 -9.19 -8.32 -6.64
CA ALA A 274 -9.21 -9.61 -5.94
C ALA A 274 -10.29 -10.53 -6.51
N GLU A 275 -11.54 -10.05 -6.61
CA GLU A 275 -12.66 -10.85 -7.15
C GLU A 275 -12.40 -11.28 -8.59
N TYR A 276 -11.92 -10.36 -9.44
CA TYR A 276 -11.54 -10.72 -10.81
C TYR A 276 -10.48 -11.82 -10.83
N ARG A 277 -9.37 -11.60 -10.16
CA ARG A 277 -8.25 -12.55 -10.19
C ARG A 277 -8.59 -13.90 -9.59
N ILE A 278 -9.25 -13.92 -8.42
CA ILE A 278 -9.60 -15.17 -7.72
C ILE A 278 -10.64 -15.95 -8.53
N SER A 279 -11.66 -15.27 -9.10
CA SER A 279 -12.65 -15.92 -9.95
C SER A 279 -12.02 -16.54 -11.20
N GLN A 280 -11.11 -15.81 -11.88
CA GLN A 280 -10.42 -16.34 -13.05
C GLN A 280 -9.44 -17.47 -12.71
N MET A 281 -8.73 -17.39 -11.59
CA MET A 281 -7.91 -18.50 -11.11
C MET A 281 -8.75 -19.74 -10.79
N LYS A 282 -9.93 -19.56 -10.20
CA LYS A 282 -10.89 -20.65 -9.93
C LYS A 282 -11.40 -21.28 -11.22
N GLU A 283 -11.81 -20.48 -12.19
CA GLU A 283 -12.31 -20.93 -13.49
C GLU A 283 -11.26 -21.74 -14.26
N LYS A 284 -10.00 -21.30 -14.19
CA LYS A 284 -8.86 -21.97 -14.82
C LYS A 284 -8.30 -23.15 -13.99
N ASN A 285 -8.88 -23.47 -12.85
CA ASN A 285 -8.42 -24.53 -11.94
C ASN A 285 -6.96 -24.35 -11.45
N ILE A 286 -6.51 -23.10 -11.29
CA ILE A 286 -5.17 -22.74 -10.76
C ILE A 286 -5.24 -22.03 -9.40
N LEU A 287 -6.41 -21.91 -8.80
CA LEU A 287 -6.55 -21.36 -7.46
C LEU A 287 -5.98 -22.35 -6.43
N PRO A 288 -4.97 -21.96 -5.63
CA PRO A 288 -4.37 -22.84 -4.62
C PRO A 288 -5.41 -23.25 -3.56
N LYS A 289 -5.34 -24.52 -3.14
CA LYS A 289 -6.23 -25.03 -2.07
C LYS A 289 -5.85 -24.50 -0.68
N ASP A 290 -4.58 -24.21 -0.49
CA ASP A 290 -3.97 -23.61 0.71
C ASP A 290 -3.80 -22.10 0.58
N GLY A 291 -4.59 -21.48 -0.32
CA GLY A 291 -4.50 -20.07 -0.65
C GLY A 291 -4.85 -19.15 0.50
N MET A 292 -4.03 -18.12 0.73
CA MET A 292 -4.31 -17.05 1.70
C MET A 292 -4.58 -15.72 1.01
N PHE A 293 -5.60 -15.04 1.55
CA PHE A 293 -5.97 -13.66 1.24
C PHE A 293 -5.69 -12.80 2.47
N ILE A 294 -4.80 -11.80 2.34
CA ILE A 294 -4.34 -11.02 3.49
C ILE A 294 -4.88 -9.59 3.40
N THR A 295 -5.42 -9.08 4.51
CA THR A 295 -5.93 -7.72 4.61
C THR A 295 -5.62 -7.11 5.97
N THR A 296 -5.93 -5.83 6.17
CA THR A 296 -5.75 -5.20 7.48
C THR A 296 -7.05 -5.21 8.30
N ILE A 297 -6.91 -5.11 9.63
CA ILE A 297 -8.05 -5.05 10.57
C ILE A 297 -8.97 -3.84 10.38
N VAL A 298 -8.58 -2.87 9.53
CA VAL A 298 -9.35 -1.65 9.22
C VAL A 298 -9.71 -1.54 7.75
N SER A 299 -9.50 -2.61 6.98
CA SER A 299 -9.97 -2.74 5.60
C SER A 299 -11.44 -3.20 5.57
N SER A 300 -11.90 -3.73 4.44
CA SER A 300 -13.30 -4.13 4.28
C SER A 300 -13.56 -5.59 4.68
N ASP A 301 -14.61 -5.84 5.44
CA ASP A 301 -15.10 -7.20 5.71
C ASP A 301 -15.63 -7.93 4.46
N LEU A 302 -15.83 -7.22 3.34
CA LEU A 302 -16.09 -7.82 2.04
C LEU A 302 -14.94 -8.76 1.60
N ALA A 303 -13.69 -8.49 2.05
CA ALA A 303 -12.56 -9.40 1.84
C ALA A 303 -12.81 -10.79 2.45
N LYS A 304 -13.36 -10.84 3.67
CA LYS A 304 -13.72 -12.10 4.35
C LYS A 304 -14.83 -12.85 3.59
N ALA A 305 -15.82 -12.11 3.07
CA ALA A 305 -16.90 -12.70 2.30
C ALA A 305 -16.40 -13.30 0.97
N ILE A 306 -15.51 -12.61 0.26
CA ILE A 306 -14.87 -13.10 -0.96
C ILE A 306 -14.01 -14.33 -0.65
N ALA A 307 -13.12 -14.24 0.32
CA ALA A 307 -12.24 -15.35 0.71
C ALA A 307 -13.04 -16.61 1.08
N SER A 308 -14.07 -16.46 1.91
CA SER A 308 -14.96 -17.55 2.32
C SER A 308 -15.67 -18.21 1.11
N TYR A 309 -16.15 -17.40 0.15
CA TYR A 309 -16.81 -17.92 -1.05
C TYR A 309 -15.89 -18.80 -1.92
N TYR A 310 -14.60 -18.47 -1.96
CA TYR A 310 -13.60 -19.22 -2.72
C TYR A 310 -12.81 -20.24 -1.89
N ASN A 311 -13.18 -20.45 -0.62
CA ASN A 311 -12.48 -21.34 0.33
C ASN A 311 -11.01 -20.95 0.54
N LEU A 312 -10.71 -19.65 0.58
CA LEU A 312 -9.41 -19.11 0.93
C LEU A 312 -9.38 -18.75 2.42
N GLU A 313 -8.22 -18.85 3.05
CA GLU A 313 -8.02 -18.29 4.37
C GLU A 313 -7.86 -16.78 4.30
N CYS A 314 -8.71 -16.03 5.03
CA CYS A 314 -8.57 -14.60 5.18
C CYS A 314 -7.78 -14.27 6.44
N ILE A 315 -6.60 -13.69 6.29
CA ILE A 315 -5.70 -13.32 7.38
C ILE A 315 -5.75 -11.80 7.57
N GLU A 316 -6.10 -11.36 8.78
CA GLU A 316 -6.10 -9.95 9.15
C GLU A 316 -4.82 -9.58 9.89
N VAL A 317 -4.18 -8.51 9.45
CA VAL A 317 -2.96 -7.97 10.08
C VAL A 317 -3.17 -6.51 10.50
N LEU A 318 -2.21 -5.94 11.24
CA LEU A 318 -2.20 -4.51 11.52
C LEU A 318 -1.96 -3.70 10.24
N THR A 319 -2.36 -2.43 10.26
CA THR A 319 -2.10 -1.47 9.16
C THR A 319 -0.61 -1.37 8.85
N GLY A 320 -0.30 -1.25 7.58
CA GLY A 320 1.05 -1.20 7.05
C GLY A 320 1.41 -2.49 6.30
N PHE A 321 1.67 -2.37 5.00
CA PHE A 321 1.92 -3.51 4.11
C PHE A 321 3.08 -4.40 4.59
N LYS A 322 4.01 -3.84 5.37
CA LYS A 322 5.06 -4.59 6.06
C LYS A 322 4.53 -5.77 6.91
N ASN A 323 3.33 -5.64 7.46
CA ASN A 323 2.70 -6.71 8.22
C ASN A 323 2.14 -7.82 7.31
N ILE A 324 1.66 -7.45 6.11
CA ILE A 324 1.30 -8.39 5.04
C ILE A 324 2.57 -9.13 4.58
N GLY A 325 3.65 -8.38 4.30
CA GLY A 325 4.95 -8.95 3.91
C GLY A 325 5.51 -9.93 4.96
N ALA A 326 5.35 -9.62 6.25
CA ALA A 326 5.78 -10.51 7.33
C ALA A 326 5.03 -11.86 7.34
N VAL A 327 3.70 -11.84 7.07
CA VAL A 327 2.91 -13.07 6.93
C VAL A 327 3.34 -13.85 5.69
N MET A 328 3.55 -13.16 4.56
CA MET A 328 4.06 -13.80 3.33
C MET A 328 5.40 -14.48 3.55
N LYS A 329 6.34 -13.81 4.24
CA LYS A 329 7.66 -14.36 4.58
C LYS A 329 7.53 -15.63 5.44
N LYS A 330 6.70 -15.57 6.49
CA LYS A 330 6.48 -16.74 7.37
C LYS A 330 5.89 -17.91 6.61
N ALA A 331 4.94 -17.68 5.72
CA ALA A 331 4.35 -18.73 4.89
C ALA A 331 5.37 -19.33 3.90
N GLU A 332 6.23 -18.48 3.31
CA GLU A 332 7.34 -18.93 2.43
C GLU A 332 8.35 -19.81 3.20
N GLU A 333 8.73 -19.40 4.43
CA GLU A 333 9.65 -20.16 5.29
C GLU A 333 9.05 -21.49 5.77
N ASN A 334 7.77 -21.52 6.08
CA ASN A 334 7.07 -22.72 6.58
C ASN A 334 6.61 -23.65 5.45
N HIS A 335 6.51 -23.16 4.21
CA HIS A 335 5.94 -23.89 3.06
C HIS A 335 4.53 -24.42 3.32
N ASP A 336 3.72 -23.68 4.08
CA ASP A 336 2.41 -24.13 4.57
C ASP A 336 1.23 -23.47 3.86
N LYS A 337 1.44 -22.31 3.25
CA LYS A 337 0.39 -21.52 2.58
C LYS A 337 0.88 -20.81 1.33
N THR A 338 -0.03 -20.66 0.37
CA THR A 338 0.23 -19.96 -0.89
C THR A 338 -0.40 -18.57 -0.88
N TYR A 339 0.39 -17.54 -1.08
CA TYR A 339 -0.12 -16.18 -1.22
C TYR A 339 -0.92 -16.00 -2.52
N VAL A 340 -2.17 -15.54 -2.41
CA VAL A 340 -3.05 -15.27 -3.56
C VAL A 340 -3.19 -13.79 -3.81
N PHE A 341 -3.52 -13.02 -2.76
CA PHE A 341 -3.73 -11.58 -2.84
C PHE A 341 -3.63 -10.92 -1.47
N GLY A 342 -3.22 -9.66 -1.44
CA GLY A 342 -3.24 -8.87 -0.21
C GLY A 342 -3.37 -7.38 -0.50
N PHE A 343 -4.01 -6.64 0.42
CA PHE A 343 -4.25 -5.21 0.25
C PHE A 343 -4.43 -4.46 1.57
N GLU A 344 -4.26 -3.14 1.46
CA GLU A 344 -4.58 -2.16 2.49
C GLU A 344 -5.69 -1.22 2.01
N GLU A 345 -6.46 -0.68 2.95
CA GLU A 345 -7.48 0.35 2.69
C GLU A 345 -6.90 1.61 2.02
N SER A 346 -5.61 1.85 2.21
CA SER A 346 -4.87 3.01 1.71
C SER A 346 -4.41 2.87 0.26
N TYR A 347 -5.26 2.30 -0.61
CA TYR A 347 -5.09 2.26 -2.08
C TYR A 347 -3.93 1.39 -2.58
N GLY A 348 -3.46 0.44 -1.79
CA GLY A 348 -2.36 -0.44 -2.19
C GLY A 348 -2.68 -1.92 -2.10
N CYS A 349 -2.29 -2.70 -3.12
CA CYS A 349 -2.41 -4.15 -3.15
C CYS A 349 -1.19 -4.80 -3.80
N LEU A 350 -1.10 -6.12 -3.66
CA LEU A 350 -0.09 -6.96 -4.33
C LEU A 350 -0.76 -8.21 -4.87
N ILE A 351 -0.50 -8.54 -6.14
CA ILE A 351 -1.18 -9.63 -6.87
C ILE A 351 -0.40 -10.94 -6.93
N GLY A 352 0.77 -11.00 -6.35
CA GLY A 352 1.66 -12.18 -6.39
C GLY A 352 2.83 -12.05 -5.43
N ASP A 353 3.67 -13.04 -5.41
CA ASP A 353 4.77 -13.22 -4.44
C ASP A 353 6.14 -12.70 -4.90
N TYR A 354 6.19 -12.02 -6.04
CA TYR A 354 7.44 -11.52 -6.65
C TYR A 354 8.04 -10.33 -5.89
N ALA A 355 7.25 -9.61 -5.13
CA ALA A 355 7.62 -8.49 -4.28
C ALA A 355 7.01 -8.66 -2.87
N ARG A 356 7.31 -7.75 -1.94
CA ARG A 356 6.80 -7.75 -0.56
C ARG A 356 6.30 -6.37 -0.11
N ASP A 357 6.00 -5.50 -1.07
CA ASP A 357 5.29 -4.24 -0.84
C ASP A 357 4.20 -4.06 -1.89
N LYS A 358 3.32 -3.11 -1.68
CA LYS A 358 2.25 -2.74 -2.61
C LYS A 358 2.80 -2.46 -4.00
N ASP A 359 2.05 -2.86 -5.01
CA ASP A 359 2.42 -2.66 -6.39
C ASP A 359 1.30 -1.98 -7.20
N GLY A 360 1.40 -0.65 -7.31
CA GLY A 360 0.47 0.15 -8.09
C GLY A 360 0.54 -0.15 -9.59
N ILE A 361 1.69 -0.59 -10.10
CA ILE A 361 1.88 -0.93 -11.51
C ILE A 361 1.17 -2.25 -11.85
N ALA A 362 1.35 -3.26 -11.02
CA ALA A 362 0.62 -4.52 -11.15
C ALA A 362 -0.90 -4.34 -10.96
N ALA A 363 -1.30 -3.41 -10.09
CA ALA A 363 -2.70 -3.05 -9.92
C ALA A 363 -3.27 -2.38 -11.19
N VAL A 364 -2.54 -1.45 -11.83
CA VAL A 364 -2.89 -0.88 -13.15
C VAL A 364 -3.09 -2.00 -14.17
N MET A 365 -2.11 -2.88 -14.31
CA MET A 365 -2.17 -4.01 -15.23
C MET A 365 -3.41 -4.89 -14.99
N SER A 366 -3.65 -5.29 -13.75
CA SER A 366 -4.78 -6.16 -13.39
C SER A 366 -6.13 -5.51 -13.63
N LEU A 367 -6.24 -4.18 -13.40
CA LEU A 367 -7.47 -3.45 -13.71
C LEU A 367 -7.70 -3.27 -15.19
N CYS A 368 -6.67 -3.03 -15.99
CA CYS A 368 -6.79 -2.98 -17.44
C CYS A 368 -7.22 -4.35 -18.01
N GLU A 369 -6.65 -5.44 -17.49
CA GLU A 369 -7.07 -6.80 -17.84
C GLU A 369 -8.54 -7.06 -17.45
N ALA A 370 -8.92 -6.74 -16.20
CA ALA A 370 -10.30 -6.88 -15.73
C ALA A 370 -11.28 -6.04 -16.56
N ASN A 371 -10.89 -4.80 -16.91
CA ASN A 371 -11.71 -3.93 -17.74
C ASN A 371 -11.91 -4.49 -19.15
N ALA A 372 -10.86 -5.02 -19.77
CA ALA A 372 -10.96 -5.71 -21.06
C ALA A 372 -11.91 -6.92 -20.97
N TYR A 373 -11.79 -7.72 -19.90
CA TYR A 373 -12.63 -8.89 -19.65
C TYR A 373 -14.11 -8.52 -19.48
N TYR A 374 -14.42 -7.49 -18.68
CA TYR A 374 -15.81 -7.08 -18.44
C TYR A 374 -16.38 -6.30 -19.63
N LYS A 375 -15.58 -5.51 -20.34
CA LYS A 375 -16.00 -4.83 -21.58
C LYS A 375 -16.43 -5.84 -22.65
N ALA A 376 -15.75 -6.97 -22.78
CA ALA A 376 -16.16 -8.07 -23.65
C ALA A 376 -17.55 -8.64 -23.31
N GLN A 377 -18.00 -8.45 -22.08
CA GLN A 377 -19.33 -8.85 -21.59
C GLN A 377 -20.35 -7.69 -21.63
N GLY A 378 -19.96 -6.53 -22.13
CA GLY A 378 -20.81 -5.34 -22.22
C GLY A 378 -21.08 -4.62 -20.89
N ILE A 379 -20.20 -4.81 -19.87
CA ILE A 379 -20.30 -4.15 -18.57
C ILE A 379 -19.01 -3.37 -18.24
N THR A 380 -19.15 -2.33 -17.44
CA THR A 380 -18.01 -1.52 -16.96
C THR A 380 -17.47 -2.06 -15.63
N LEU A 381 -16.31 -1.55 -15.20
CA LEU A 381 -15.80 -1.84 -13.86
C LEU A 381 -16.78 -1.38 -12.77
N TRP A 382 -17.50 -0.25 -12.98
CA TRP A 382 -18.49 0.23 -12.03
C TRP A 382 -19.70 -0.71 -11.93
N ASP A 383 -20.19 -1.21 -13.08
CA ASP A 383 -21.26 -2.22 -13.10
C ASP A 383 -20.80 -3.50 -12.36
N GLN A 384 -19.53 -3.91 -12.57
CA GLN A 384 -19.00 -5.08 -11.88
C GLN A 384 -18.85 -4.87 -10.37
N MET A 385 -18.47 -3.69 -9.92
CA MET A 385 -18.44 -3.39 -8.48
C MET A 385 -19.83 -3.51 -7.86
N ASN A 386 -20.86 -3.03 -8.55
CA ASN A 386 -22.25 -3.19 -8.14
C ASN A 386 -22.69 -4.68 -8.13
N ASN A 387 -22.20 -5.50 -9.06
CA ASN A 387 -22.45 -6.94 -9.06
C ASN A 387 -21.79 -7.64 -7.87
N ILE A 388 -20.58 -7.22 -7.49
CA ILE A 388 -19.88 -7.70 -6.28
C ILE A 388 -20.72 -7.41 -5.03
N TYR A 389 -21.23 -6.18 -4.89
CA TYR A 389 -22.09 -5.81 -3.77
C TYR A 389 -23.39 -6.63 -3.74
N LYS A 390 -24.04 -6.85 -4.88
CA LYS A 390 -25.24 -7.71 -4.98
C LYS A 390 -24.94 -9.16 -4.58
N LYS A 391 -23.75 -9.65 -4.91
CA LYS A 391 -23.34 -11.04 -4.63
C LYS A 391 -23.02 -11.26 -3.16
N TYR A 392 -22.32 -10.34 -2.51
CA TYR A 392 -21.75 -10.53 -1.17
C TYR A 392 -22.43 -9.70 -0.07
N GLY A 393 -23.15 -8.65 -0.45
CA GLY A 393 -23.74 -7.64 0.43
C GLY A 393 -23.10 -6.27 0.25
N TYR A 394 -23.78 -5.23 0.70
CA TYR A 394 -23.36 -3.83 0.56
C TYR A 394 -22.50 -3.43 1.75
N TYR A 395 -21.20 -3.72 1.65
CA TYR A 395 -20.19 -3.26 2.60
C TYR A 395 -19.81 -1.82 2.29
N LYS A 396 -19.62 -1.02 3.35
CA LYS A 396 -19.18 0.37 3.22
C LYS A 396 -18.28 0.74 4.38
N GLU A 397 -17.16 1.37 4.05
CA GLU A 397 -16.18 1.81 5.01
C GLU A 397 -15.91 3.30 4.88
N ASP A 398 -15.47 3.92 5.97
CA ASP A 398 -14.99 5.29 5.99
C ASP A 398 -13.99 5.50 7.12
N GLN A 399 -13.28 6.63 7.08
CA GLN A 399 -12.37 7.05 8.12
C GLN A 399 -12.57 8.52 8.48
N VAL A 400 -12.41 8.83 9.77
CA VAL A 400 -12.40 10.20 10.27
C VAL A 400 -11.07 10.46 10.97
N SER A 401 -10.41 11.57 10.62
CA SER A 401 -9.20 12.03 11.31
C SER A 401 -9.53 13.23 12.18
N ILE A 402 -9.23 13.15 13.48
CA ILE A 402 -9.34 14.24 14.44
C ILE A 402 -7.92 14.73 14.71
N VAL A 403 -7.61 15.95 14.28
CA VAL A 403 -6.31 16.59 14.49
C VAL A 403 -6.40 17.47 15.73
N LEU A 404 -5.46 17.30 16.65
CA LEU A 404 -5.32 18.10 17.87
C LEU A 404 -3.89 18.67 17.89
N GLU A 405 -3.74 19.93 17.51
CA GLU A 405 -2.42 20.54 17.30
C GLU A 405 -1.62 20.72 18.60
N GLY A 406 -0.29 20.67 18.46
CA GLY A 406 0.66 20.98 19.52
C GLY A 406 0.86 19.87 20.56
N ALA A 407 1.68 20.15 21.57
CA ALA A 407 2.00 19.21 22.64
C ALA A 407 0.77 18.87 23.52
N GLU A 408 -0.11 19.84 23.75
CA GLU A 408 -1.37 19.64 24.47
C GLU A 408 -2.29 18.69 23.72
N GLY A 409 -2.35 18.81 22.38
CA GLY A 409 -3.12 17.90 21.53
C GLY A 409 -2.60 16.47 21.60
N ALA A 410 -1.29 16.29 21.57
CA ALA A 410 -0.68 14.97 21.74
C ALA A 410 -0.98 14.34 23.10
N GLN A 411 -1.01 15.15 24.18
CA GLN A 411 -1.39 14.67 25.51
C GLN A 411 -2.87 14.29 25.57
N LYS A 412 -3.76 15.12 25.03
CA LYS A 412 -5.21 14.82 24.95
C LYS A 412 -5.48 13.49 24.24
N ILE A 413 -4.77 13.21 23.14
CA ILE A 413 -4.91 11.92 22.42
C ILE A 413 -4.53 10.75 23.34
N LYS A 414 -3.46 10.86 24.13
CA LYS A 414 -3.06 9.81 25.08
C LYS A 414 -4.12 9.62 26.16
N ASP A 415 -4.68 10.70 26.68
CA ASP A 415 -5.70 10.67 27.73
C ASP A 415 -7.00 10.05 27.19
N MET A 416 -7.42 10.41 25.97
CA MET A 416 -8.55 9.79 25.27
C MET A 416 -8.37 8.28 25.13
N MET A 417 -7.21 7.83 24.62
CA MET A 417 -6.91 6.40 24.48
C MET A 417 -6.91 5.67 25.81
N THR A 418 -6.36 6.29 26.87
CA THR A 418 -6.33 5.73 28.23
C THR A 418 -7.73 5.60 28.79
N THR A 419 -8.56 6.62 28.65
CA THR A 419 -9.95 6.65 29.11
C THR A 419 -10.79 5.61 28.39
N MET A 420 -10.70 5.55 27.05
CA MET A 420 -11.43 4.56 26.24
C MET A 420 -11.01 3.12 26.59
N ARG A 421 -9.73 2.89 26.83
CA ARG A 421 -9.17 1.58 27.22
C ARG A 421 -9.66 1.12 28.59
N GLY A 422 -9.91 2.05 29.49
CA GLY A 422 -10.43 1.78 30.84
C GLY A 422 -11.95 1.61 30.94
N LYS A 423 -12.70 2.00 29.90
CA LYS A 423 -14.16 1.92 29.89
C LYS A 423 -14.65 0.58 29.35
N ASN A 424 -15.64 0.01 30.03
CA ASN A 424 -16.42 -1.10 29.50
C ASN A 424 -17.50 -0.53 28.56
N VAL A 425 -17.17 -0.38 27.27
CA VAL A 425 -18.10 0.16 26.26
C VAL A 425 -19.01 -0.96 25.77
N GLU A 426 -20.24 -1.00 26.25
CA GLU A 426 -21.23 -2.03 25.88
C GLU A 426 -22.02 -1.65 24.62
N GLN A 427 -22.08 -0.35 24.30
CA GLN A 427 -22.86 0.18 23.18
C GLN A 427 -22.21 1.42 22.57
N ILE A 428 -22.26 1.51 21.25
CA ILE A 428 -21.84 2.70 20.46
C ILE A 428 -23.02 3.16 19.62
N GLY A 429 -23.63 4.29 19.98
CA GLY A 429 -24.90 4.71 19.43
C GLY A 429 -26.00 3.66 19.67
N LYS A 430 -26.59 3.14 18.62
CA LYS A 430 -27.59 2.06 18.68
C LYS A 430 -26.97 0.65 18.64
N TYR A 431 -25.67 0.54 18.33
CA TYR A 431 -25.01 -0.74 18.08
C TYR A 431 -24.46 -1.34 19.36
N LYS A 432 -24.84 -2.58 19.65
CA LYS A 432 -24.28 -3.36 20.75
C LYS A 432 -22.85 -3.79 20.40
N VAL A 433 -21.93 -3.68 21.36
CA VAL A 433 -20.56 -4.19 21.22
C VAL A 433 -20.58 -5.70 21.48
N LEU A 434 -20.16 -6.49 20.50
CA LEU A 434 -20.06 -7.95 20.61
C LEU A 434 -18.68 -8.40 21.05
N CYS A 435 -17.63 -7.72 20.59
CA CYS A 435 -16.25 -8.04 20.95
C CYS A 435 -15.43 -6.76 21.03
N PHE A 436 -14.58 -6.68 22.04
CA PHE A 436 -13.61 -5.60 22.23
C PHE A 436 -12.20 -6.17 22.13
N LYS A 437 -11.31 -5.49 21.36
CA LYS A 437 -9.90 -5.84 21.25
C LYS A 437 -9.03 -4.65 21.64
N ASP A 438 -8.09 -4.86 22.56
CA ASP A 438 -7.00 -3.95 22.91
C ASP A 438 -5.67 -4.56 22.44
N VAL A 439 -5.19 -4.11 21.29
CA VAL A 439 -3.99 -4.69 20.65
C VAL A 439 -2.72 -4.32 21.42
N ASP A 440 -2.71 -3.20 22.14
CA ASP A 440 -1.56 -2.80 22.97
C ASP A 440 -1.37 -3.74 24.18
N ARG A 441 -2.46 -4.31 24.69
CA ARG A 441 -2.47 -5.25 25.82
C ARG A 441 -2.53 -6.73 25.40
N ASP A 442 -2.55 -7.02 24.11
CA ASP A 442 -2.78 -8.36 23.55
C ASP A 442 -4.04 -9.01 24.15
N TYR A 443 -5.15 -8.26 24.18
CA TYR A 443 -6.37 -8.60 24.89
C TYR A 443 -7.60 -8.52 24.00
N VAL A 444 -8.43 -9.56 24.06
CA VAL A 444 -9.74 -9.65 23.43
C VAL A 444 -10.76 -10.07 24.47
N LYS A 445 -11.92 -9.43 24.48
CA LYS A 445 -13.07 -9.79 25.32
C LYS A 445 -14.31 -9.98 24.45
N ASP A 446 -14.89 -11.16 24.51
CA ASP A 446 -16.24 -11.39 24.02
C ASP A 446 -17.23 -10.78 25.03
N MET A 447 -18.00 -9.80 24.58
CA MET A 447 -18.92 -9.04 25.44
C MET A 447 -20.21 -9.81 25.75
N MET A 448 -20.47 -10.91 25.02
CA MET A 448 -21.66 -11.74 25.18
C MET A 448 -21.45 -12.88 26.17
N THR A 449 -20.27 -13.52 26.10
CA THR A 449 -19.92 -14.67 26.97
C THR A 449 -19.05 -14.26 28.13
N GLY A 450 -18.34 -13.13 28.04
CA GLY A 450 -17.33 -12.69 28.99
C GLY A 450 -15.99 -13.40 28.83
N GLU A 451 -15.83 -14.26 27.82
CA GLU A 451 -14.58 -14.96 27.55
C GLU A 451 -13.48 -13.99 27.12
N GLU A 452 -12.25 -14.27 27.57
CA GLU A 452 -11.08 -13.46 27.27
C GLU A 452 -10.01 -14.30 26.59
N CYS A 453 -9.35 -13.72 25.57
CA CYS A 453 -8.26 -14.38 24.86
C CYS A 453 -7.23 -13.34 24.36
N LYS A 454 -6.19 -13.80 23.67
CA LYS A 454 -5.17 -12.94 23.06
C LYS A 454 -5.59 -12.53 21.65
N THR A 455 -5.13 -11.35 21.20
CA THR A 455 -5.31 -10.90 19.82
C THR A 455 -4.44 -11.71 18.84
N GLY A 456 -3.27 -12.15 19.27
CA GLY A 456 -2.25 -12.77 18.43
C GLY A 456 -1.58 -11.79 17.45
N LEU A 457 -1.88 -10.49 17.56
CA LEU A 457 -1.30 -9.44 16.74
C LEU A 457 -0.07 -8.82 17.41
N PRO A 458 0.87 -8.25 16.65
CA PRO A 458 1.96 -7.47 17.20
C PRO A 458 1.42 -6.29 18.03
N LYS A 459 2.16 -5.89 19.07
CA LYS A 459 1.77 -4.80 19.95
C LYS A 459 1.59 -3.48 19.20
N SER A 460 0.41 -2.86 19.32
CA SER A 460 0.08 -1.59 18.69
C SER A 460 -1.01 -0.85 19.47
N ASN A 461 -0.92 0.48 19.53
CA ASN A 461 -1.92 1.30 20.22
C ASN A 461 -3.22 1.41 19.42
N VAL A 462 -4.00 0.34 19.42
CA VAL A 462 -5.24 0.18 18.66
C VAL A 462 -6.33 -0.38 19.56
N LEU A 463 -7.51 0.21 19.52
CA LEU A 463 -8.74 -0.29 20.08
C LEU A 463 -9.73 -0.64 18.97
N TYR A 464 -10.26 -1.85 18.98
CA TYR A 464 -11.20 -2.34 17.97
C TYR A 464 -12.47 -2.83 18.64
N TYR A 465 -13.61 -2.43 18.10
CA TYR A 465 -14.95 -2.78 18.55
C TYR A 465 -15.69 -3.49 17.42
N GLN A 466 -15.95 -4.77 17.60
CA GLN A 466 -16.87 -5.48 16.73
C GLN A 466 -18.29 -5.27 17.23
N LEU A 467 -19.16 -4.87 16.35
CA LEU A 467 -20.52 -4.49 16.65
C LEU A 467 -21.52 -5.49 16.02
N GLU A 468 -22.76 -5.41 16.46
CA GLU A 468 -23.85 -6.16 15.78
C GLU A 468 -24.00 -5.76 14.31
N ASN A 469 -24.75 -6.58 13.55
CA ASN A 469 -25.02 -6.38 12.11
C ASN A 469 -23.77 -6.30 11.23
N ASN A 470 -22.71 -7.06 11.58
CA ASN A 470 -21.42 -7.05 10.88
C ASN A 470 -20.83 -5.63 10.73
N SER A 471 -21.07 -4.79 11.73
CA SER A 471 -20.47 -3.46 11.80
C SER A 471 -19.25 -3.48 12.72
N TRP A 472 -18.34 -2.54 12.53
CA TRP A 472 -17.16 -2.40 13.38
C TRP A 472 -16.65 -0.96 13.40
N CYS A 473 -15.92 -0.61 14.42
CA CYS A 473 -15.12 0.61 14.45
C CYS A 473 -13.77 0.39 15.15
N CYS A 474 -12.80 1.17 14.75
CA CYS A 474 -11.43 1.08 15.24
C CYS A 474 -10.89 2.47 15.55
N VAL A 475 -10.14 2.58 16.65
CA VAL A 475 -9.50 3.83 17.11
C VAL A 475 -8.00 3.62 17.14
N ARG A 476 -7.27 4.52 16.43
CA ARG A 476 -5.82 4.44 16.34
C ARG A 476 -5.20 5.83 16.32
N PRO A 477 -4.36 6.20 17.29
CA PRO A 477 -3.57 7.43 17.18
C PRO A 477 -2.48 7.30 16.12
N SER A 478 -2.14 8.42 15.48
CA SER A 478 -0.98 8.49 14.59
C SER A 478 0.31 8.40 15.40
N GLY A 479 1.30 7.66 14.89
CA GLY A 479 2.63 7.58 15.50
C GLY A 479 3.52 8.79 15.24
N THR A 480 3.18 9.62 14.24
CA THR A 480 4.05 10.70 13.74
C THR A 480 3.44 12.10 13.85
N GLU A 481 2.13 12.18 14.02
CA GLU A 481 1.39 13.45 14.02
C GLU A 481 0.38 13.46 15.18
N PRO A 482 0.05 14.64 15.75
CA PRO A 482 -0.94 14.75 16.80
C PRO A 482 -2.37 14.61 16.27
N LYS A 483 -2.69 13.41 15.78
CA LYS A 483 -4.03 13.05 15.27
C LYS A 483 -4.44 11.66 15.71
N ILE A 484 -5.74 11.48 15.86
CA ILE A 484 -6.38 10.18 16.06
C ILE A 484 -7.24 9.84 14.85
N LYS A 485 -7.11 8.63 14.36
CA LYS A 485 -7.92 8.10 13.26
C LYS A 485 -8.98 7.16 13.80
N LEU A 486 -10.18 7.34 13.31
CA LEU A 486 -11.33 6.47 13.54
C LEU A 486 -11.66 5.79 12.22
N TYR A 487 -11.78 4.48 12.22
CA TYR A 487 -12.16 3.69 11.05
C TYR A 487 -13.49 3.02 11.32
N PHE A 488 -14.28 2.84 10.29
CA PHE A 488 -15.64 2.31 10.36
C PHE A 488 -15.91 1.35 9.23
N GLY A 489 -16.66 0.31 9.50
CA GLY A 489 -17.21 -0.57 8.51
C GLY A 489 -18.62 -0.99 8.89
N VAL A 490 -19.49 -1.06 7.89
CA VAL A 490 -20.87 -1.51 8.03
C VAL A 490 -21.26 -2.45 6.88
N LYS A 491 -22.28 -3.25 7.09
CA LYS A 491 -22.93 -4.04 6.05
C LYS A 491 -24.43 -3.71 6.01
N GLY A 492 -24.95 -3.36 4.84
CA GLY A 492 -26.37 -3.14 4.61
C GLY A 492 -26.95 -4.17 3.63
N SER A 493 -28.27 -4.17 3.51
CA SER A 493 -29.02 -4.91 2.49
C SER A 493 -29.11 -4.14 1.16
N SER A 494 -28.78 -2.85 1.18
CA SER A 494 -28.73 -1.95 0.02
C SER A 494 -27.63 -0.90 0.21
N GLU A 495 -27.27 -0.23 -0.89
CA GLU A 495 -26.32 0.89 -0.86
C GLU A 495 -26.82 2.04 0.02
N GLN A 496 -28.12 2.34 -0.07
CA GLN A 496 -28.74 3.39 0.73
C GLN A 496 -28.63 3.07 2.23
N GLU A 497 -29.04 1.87 2.62
CA GLU A 497 -28.97 1.43 4.02
C GLU A 497 -27.54 1.48 4.57
N SER A 498 -26.56 0.92 3.83
CA SER A 498 -25.16 0.94 4.28
C SER A 498 -24.61 2.36 4.42
N THR A 499 -25.04 3.31 3.57
CA THR A 499 -24.67 4.72 3.67
C THR A 499 -25.25 5.36 4.94
N GLU A 500 -26.54 5.16 5.19
CA GLU A 500 -27.22 5.70 6.37
C GLU A 500 -26.65 5.12 7.69
N GLU A 501 -26.39 3.82 7.71
CA GLU A 501 -25.83 3.14 8.88
C GLU A 501 -24.38 3.60 9.15
N LEU A 502 -23.58 3.80 8.11
CA LEU A 502 -22.21 4.30 8.24
C LEU A 502 -22.19 5.71 8.87
N GLU A 503 -23.03 6.63 8.40
CA GLU A 503 -23.11 7.98 8.96
C GLU A 503 -23.56 7.97 10.44
N LYS A 504 -24.55 7.15 10.79
CA LYS A 504 -24.99 6.99 12.19
C LYS A 504 -23.88 6.45 13.09
N LEU A 505 -23.11 5.47 12.62
CA LEU A 505 -22.00 4.90 13.37
C LEU A 505 -20.85 5.91 13.54
N LYS A 506 -20.51 6.64 12.48
CA LYS A 506 -19.50 7.72 12.53
C LYS A 506 -19.86 8.77 13.57
N ASP A 507 -21.09 9.28 13.52
CA ASP A 507 -21.56 10.28 14.47
C ASP A 507 -21.51 9.80 15.92
N ALA A 508 -21.94 8.57 16.17
CA ALA A 508 -21.94 7.98 17.51
C ALA A 508 -20.52 7.83 18.07
N MET A 509 -19.60 7.32 17.26
CA MET A 509 -18.22 7.09 17.68
C MET A 509 -17.43 8.39 17.85
N VAL A 510 -17.62 9.38 16.96
CA VAL A 510 -17.01 10.72 17.09
C VAL A 510 -17.48 11.40 18.38
N LYS A 511 -18.77 11.29 18.73
CA LYS A 511 -19.30 11.78 20.02
C LYS A 511 -18.67 11.06 21.19
N LEU A 512 -18.57 9.71 21.12
CA LEU A 512 -17.95 8.91 22.18
C LEU A 512 -16.50 9.35 22.42
N VAL A 513 -15.71 9.51 21.35
CA VAL A 513 -14.29 9.90 21.43
C VAL A 513 -14.11 11.33 21.95
N LYS A 514 -14.94 12.29 21.50
CA LYS A 514 -14.86 13.70 21.95
C LYS A 514 -15.29 13.92 23.40
N ASN A 515 -16.12 13.04 23.95
CA ASN A 515 -16.61 13.11 25.34
C ASN A 515 -15.68 12.38 26.34
N ASN A 516 -14.59 11.83 25.86
CA ASN A 516 -13.55 11.15 26.64
C ASN A 516 -12.22 11.86 26.51
#